data_2331f8ff46f958ae821447a415ced387
#
_entry.id   2331f8ff46f958ae821447a415ced387
#
_cell.length_a   1.000
_cell.length_b   1.000
_cell.length_c   1.000
_cell.angle_alpha   90.00
_cell.angle_beta   90.00
_cell.angle_gamma   90.00
#
_symmetry.space_group_name_H-M   'P 1'
#
loop_
_entity.id
_entity.type
_entity.pdbx_description
1 polymer ?
#
loop_
_entity_poly.entity_id
_entity_poly.type
_entity_poly.pdbx_seq_one_letter_code
_entity_poly.pdbx_strand_id
1 'polypeptide(L)'
;MSHPVAPEPSPVGRRAAPLTTAVYSAVEWDLLTDLPGRVLVAAASPGPGRPPRGVAAGLAGLDAVAAGRGFDSDLVRAVVAAIYARHDGTAPRDEHLTDLVDLLAAARAAVRVLRRRADPADSAAYRQWVESVAVRVCRAAPGGEPAPADRRFLDRLGGALELR
;
A
#
# COMPACT_ATOMS: atom_id res chain seq x y z
N MET A 1 0.62 16.86 -62.33
CA MET A 1 1.54 16.00 -61.56
C MET A 1 1.04 16.00 -60.15
N SER A 2 0.33 14.93 -59.76
CA SER A 2 -0.25 14.80 -58.44
C SER A 2 0.77 14.12 -57.55
N HIS A 3 1.18 14.81 -56.44
CA HIS A 3 1.98 14.19 -55.41
C HIS A 3 1.08 13.40 -54.47
N PRO A 4 1.40 12.14 -54.14
CA PRO A 4 0.69 11.42 -53.12
C PRO A 4 1.07 12.00 -51.73
N VAL A 5 0.04 12.47 -51.01
CA VAL A 5 0.16 12.83 -49.61
C VAL A 5 0.38 11.54 -48.82
N ALA A 6 1.55 11.41 -48.21
CA ALA A 6 1.82 10.32 -47.27
C ALA A 6 0.91 10.46 -46.04
N PRO A 7 0.31 9.39 -45.53
CA PRO A 7 -0.46 9.46 -44.29
C PRO A 7 0.47 9.79 -43.13
N GLU A 8 0.14 10.86 -42.41
CA GLU A 8 0.81 11.18 -41.14
C GLU A 8 0.64 10.00 -40.16
N PRO A 9 1.72 9.60 -39.44
CA PRO A 9 1.58 8.59 -38.40
C PRO A 9 0.67 9.16 -37.31
N SER A 10 -0.43 8.48 -37.03
CA SER A 10 -1.29 8.77 -35.92
C SER A 10 -0.47 8.88 -34.65
N PRO A 11 -0.68 9.90 -33.79
CA PRO A 11 0.03 9.98 -32.50
C PRO A 11 -0.31 8.71 -31.73
N VAL A 12 0.71 7.87 -31.51
CA VAL A 12 0.63 6.73 -30.61
C VAL A 12 0.07 7.27 -29.30
N GLY A 13 -1.15 6.87 -28.97
CA GLY A 13 -1.90 7.40 -27.86
C GLY A 13 -1.05 7.37 -26.60
N ARG A 14 -0.75 8.55 -26.11
CA ARG A 14 -0.27 8.74 -24.74
C ARG A 14 -1.31 8.07 -23.88
N ARG A 15 -1.01 6.87 -23.35
CA ARG A 15 -1.87 6.23 -22.36
C ARG A 15 -2.13 7.27 -21.30
N ALA A 16 -3.35 7.78 -21.22
CA ALA A 16 -3.76 8.65 -20.16
C ALA A 16 -3.38 7.96 -18.84
N ALA A 17 -2.67 8.66 -17.97
CA ALA A 17 -2.46 8.19 -16.61
C ALA A 17 -3.83 7.76 -16.07
N PRO A 18 -3.93 6.59 -15.40
CA PRO A 18 -5.23 6.12 -14.97
C PRO A 18 -5.92 7.25 -14.20
N LEU A 19 -7.16 7.55 -14.54
CA LEU A 19 -7.97 8.63 -13.96
C LEU A 19 -7.96 8.61 -12.43
N THR A 20 -7.70 7.45 -11.85
CA THR A 20 -7.51 7.15 -10.43
C THR A 20 -6.47 8.04 -9.76
N THR A 21 -5.35 8.37 -10.41
CA THR A 21 -4.27 9.17 -9.79
C THR A 21 -4.52 10.68 -9.91
N ALA A 22 -5.29 11.14 -10.88
CA ALA A 22 -5.54 12.55 -11.14
C ALA A 22 -6.42 13.22 -10.08
N VAL A 23 -7.19 12.45 -9.32
CA VAL A 23 -8.10 12.96 -8.27
C VAL A 23 -7.40 13.21 -6.93
N TYR A 24 -6.18 12.69 -6.74
CA TYR A 24 -5.42 12.84 -5.50
C TYR A 24 -4.42 13.98 -5.63
N SER A 25 -4.24 14.76 -4.55
CA SER A 25 -3.09 15.66 -4.45
C SER A 25 -1.79 14.86 -4.30
N ALA A 26 -0.63 15.48 -4.53
CA ALA A 26 0.66 14.82 -4.34
C ALA A 26 0.82 14.29 -2.91
N VAL A 27 0.41 15.06 -1.90
CA VAL A 27 0.47 14.65 -0.47
C VAL A 27 -0.48 13.50 -0.17
N GLU A 28 -1.70 13.53 -0.71
CA GLU A 28 -2.67 12.44 -0.58
C GLU A 28 -2.14 11.15 -1.23
N TRP A 29 -1.57 11.27 -2.42
CA TRP A 29 -1.01 10.13 -3.14
C TRP A 29 0.21 9.55 -2.43
N ASP A 30 1.11 10.39 -1.92
CA ASP A 30 2.24 9.95 -1.11
C ASP A 30 1.80 9.19 0.13
N LEU A 31 0.79 9.68 0.85
CA LEU A 31 0.23 8.98 2.00
C LEU A 31 -0.27 7.58 1.64
N LEU A 32 -1.03 7.44 0.54
CA LEU A 32 -1.56 6.14 0.10
C LEU A 32 -0.47 5.18 -0.37
N THR A 33 0.61 5.70 -0.97
CA THR A 33 1.73 4.87 -1.44
C THR A 33 2.71 4.49 -0.33
N ASP A 34 2.84 5.30 0.71
CA ASP A 34 3.75 5.03 1.83
C ASP A 34 3.14 4.11 2.90
N LEU A 35 1.83 4.19 3.10
CA LEU A 35 1.17 3.47 4.20
C LEU A 35 1.40 1.96 4.19
N PRO A 36 1.31 1.22 3.06
CA PRO A 36 1.55 -0.22 3.06
C PRO A 36 2.94 -0.61 3.52
N GLY A 37 3.97 0.13 3.10
CA GLY A 37 5.36 -0.08 3.54
C GLY A 37 5.56 0.20 5.02
N ARG A 38 4.95 1.26 5.54
CA ARG A 38 4.98 1.59 6.98
C ARG A 38 4.30 0.50 7.81
N VAL A 39 3.17 -0.02 7.34
CA VAL A 39 2.45 -1.14 8.00
C VAL A 39 3.32 -2.39 8.00
N LEU A 40 3.98 -2.71 6.89
CA LEU A 40 4.91 -3.84 6.80
C LEU A 40 6.03 -3.71 7.83
N VAL A 41 6.70 -2.58 7.87
CA VAL A 41 7.82 -2.32 8.80
C VAL A 41 7.34 -2.42 10.25
N ALA A 42 6.21 -1.81 10.58
CA ALA A 42 5.65 -1.86 11.94
C ALA A 42 5.26 -3.28 12.35
N ALA A 43 4.67 -4.06 11.43
CA ALA A 43 4.32 -5.46 11.68
C ALA A 43 5.55 -6.36 11.85
N ALA A 44 6.62 -6.09 11.10
CA ALA A 44 7.87 -6.85 11.16
C ALA A 44 8.78 -6.46 12.34
N SER A 45 8.61 -5.28 12.90
CA SER A 45 9.46 -4.75 13.96
C SER A 45 9.20 -5.45 15.30
N PRO A 46 10.26 -5.81 16.05
CA PRO A 46 10.09 -6.31 17.41
C PRO A 46 9.55 -5.20 18.33
N GLY A 47 8.88 -5.61 19.39
CA GLY A 47 8.34 -4.68 20.38
C GLY A 47 7.94 -5.41 21.64
N PRO A 48 7.47 -4.71 22.68
CA PRO A 48 7.05 -5.34 23.93
C PRO A 48 6.02 -6.45 23.70
N GLY A 49 6.36 -7.67 24.11
CA GLY A 49 5.52 -8.86 23.92
C GLY A 49 5.42 -9.38 22.48
N ARG A 50 6.22 -8.83 21.56
CA ARG A 50 6.32 -9.31 20.16
C ARG A 50 7.65 -10.01 19.97
N PRO A 51 7.67 -11.25 19.48
CA PRO A 51 8.91 -11.98 19.23
C PRO A 51 9.69 -11.33 18.09
N PRO A 52 11.05 -11.47 18.05
CA PRO A 52 11.83 -11.07 16.89
C PRO A 52 11.35 -11.86 15.66
N ARG A 53 11.23 -11.16 14.54
CA ARG A 53 10.77 -11.74 13.29
C ARG A 53 11.95 -11.92 12.35
N GLY A 54 12.02 -13.09 11.74
CA GLY A 54 13.04 -13.41 10.76
C GLY A 54 12.75 -12.85 9.37
N VAL A 55 13.64 -13.15 8.45
CA VAL A 55 13.54 -12.78 7.02
C VAL A 55 12.22 -13.24 6.40
N ALA A 56 11.69 -14.41 6.81
CA ALA A 56 10.44 -14.96 6.31
C ALA A 56 9.25 -14.02 6.52
N ALA A 57 9.20 -13.30 7.65
CA ALA A 57 8.13 -12.33 7.92
C ALA A 57 8.21 -11.11 6.98
N GLY A 58 9.42 -10.60 6.73
CA GLY A 58 9.64 -9.52 5.76
C GLY A 58 9.23 -9.92 4.34
N LEU A 59 9.62 -11.13 3.92
CA LEU A 59 9.23 -11.66 2.61
C LEU A 59 7.73 -11.86 2.48
N ALA A 60 7.06 -12.37 3.52
CA ALA A 60 5.61 -12.51 3.53
C ALA A 60 4.89 -11.15 3.40
N GLY A 61 5.44 -10.09 3.99
CA GLY A 61 4.94 -8.73 3.85
C GLY A 61 5.12 -8.19 2.42
N LEU A 62 6.29 -8.39 1.83
CA LEU A 62 6.55 -8.01 0.43
C LEU A 62 5.64 -8.75 -0.54
N ASP A 63 5.42 -10.06 -0.33
CA ASP A 63 4.49 -10.85 -1.13
C ASP A 63 3.05 -10.33 -0.98
N ALA A 64 2.66 -9.91 0.21
CA ALA A 64 1.34 -9.32 0.45
C ALA A 64 1.17 -7.97 -0.27
N VAL A 65 2.20 -7.13 -0.30
CA VAL A 65 2.19 -5.89 -1.11
C VAL A 65 2.05 -6.23 -2.59
N ALA A 66 2.85 -7.17 -3.10
CA ALA A 66 2.79 -7.61 -4.49
C ALA A 66 1.43 -8.22 -4.87
N ALA A 67 0.77 -8.92 -3.94
CA ALA A 67 -0.55 -9.50 -4.16
C ALA A 67 -1.63 -8.45 -4.47
N GLY A 68 -1.41 -7.19 -4.14
CA GLY A 68 -2.29 -6.08 -4.54
C GLY A 68 -2.46 -5.94 -6.04
N ARG A 69 -1.52 -6.45 -6.85
CA ARG A 69 -1.66 -6.48 -8.32
C ARG A 69 -2.85 -7.31 -8.79
N GLY A 70 -3.24 -8.31 -8.02
CA GLY A 70 -4.37 -9.21 -8.32
C GLY A 70 -5.71 -8.73 -7.74
N PHE A 71 -5.75 -7.62 -7.02
CA PHE A 71 -7.00 -7.07 -6.52
C PHE A 71 -7.85 -6.51 -7.65
N ASP A 72 -9.15 -6.69 -7.55
CA ASP A 72 -10.12 -6.05 -8.44
C ASP A 72 -10.37 -4.60 -8.01
N SER A 73 -9.31 -3.80 -8.09
CA SER A 73 -9.31 -2.39 -7.72
C SER A 73 -8.22 -1.66 -8.49
N ASP A 74 -8.61 -0.68 -9.29
CA ASP A 74 -7.67 0.16 -10.02
C ASP A 74 -6.78 0.96 -9.08
N LEU A 75 -7.33 1.42 -7.95
CA LEU A 75 -6.59 2.13 -6.92
C LEU A 75 -5.48 1.26 -6.34
N VAL A 76 -5.78 0.04 -5.90
CA VAL A 76 -4.79 -0.86 -5.31
C VAL A 76 -3.68 -1.17 -6.33
N ARG A 77 -4.05 -1.50 -7.56
CA ARG A 77 -3.07 -1.76 -8.62
C ARG A 77 -2.18 -0.55 -8.92
N ALA A 78 -2.75 0.67 -8.95
CA ALA A 78 -2.00 1.90 -9.16
C ALA A 78 -1.05 2.20 -8.00
N VAL A 79 -1.46 1.98 -6.75
CA VAL A 79 -0.59 2.14 -5.58
C VAL A 79 0.56 1.15 -5.62
N VAL A 80 0.31 -0.12 -5.92
CA VAL A 80 1.38 -1.13 -6.06
C VAL A 80 2.38 -0.72 -7.14
N ALA A 81 1.91 -0.29 -8.30
CA ALA A 81 2.77 0.18 -9.39
C ALA A 81 3.63 1.38 -8.96
N ALA A 82 3.07 2.33 -8.21
CA ALA A 82 3.79 3.49 -7.68
C ALA A 82 4.85 3.08 -6.64
N ILE A 83 4.55 2.11 -5.77
CA ILE A 83 5.50 1.57 -4.80
C ILE A 83 6.73 0.99 -5.53
N TYR A 84 6.52 0.17 -6.55
CA TYR A 84 7.62 -0.43 -7.31
C TYR A 84 8.41 0.61 -8.11
N ALA A 85 7.76 1.60 -8.72
CA ALA A 85 8.43 2.67 -9.44
C ALA A 85 9.37 3.50 -8.53
N ARG A 86 9.00 3.69 -7.26
CA ARG A 86 9.85 4.38 -6.28
C ARG A 86 11.05 3.54 -5.83
N HIS A 87 10.96 2.21 -5.87
CA HIS A 87 12.07 1.32 -5.49
C HIS A 87 13.14 1.21 -6.55
N ASP A 88 12.79 1.40 -7.81
CA ASP A 88 13.74 1.41 -8.92
C ASP A 88 14.60 2.69 -8.94
N GLY A 89 14.17 3.73 -8.19
CA GLY A 89 14.97 4.93 -7.94
C GLY A 89 15.71 4.82 -6.62
N THR A 90 17.03 4.88 -6.64
CA THR A 90 17.96 4.74 -5.51
C THR A 90 17.90 5.92 -4.51
N ALA A 91 16.75 6.24 -3.97
CA ALA A 91 16.67 7.16 -2.84
C ALA A 91 16.79 6.38 -1.54
N PRO A 92 17.78 6.70 -0.65
CA PRO A 92 17.81 6.13 0.69
C PRO A 92 16.54 6.54 1.42
N ARG A 93 15.82 5.54 1.91
CA ARG A 93 14.71 5.81 2.83
C ARG A 93 15.27 6.17 4.17
N ASP A 94 14.85 7.30 4.70
CA ASP A 94 14.89 7.50 6.14
C ASP A 94 14.03 6.40 6.77
N GLU A 95 14.69 5.38 7.28
CA GLU A 95 14.07 4.36 8.13
C GLU A 95 13.71 5.01 9.47
N HIS A 96 12.77 5.94 9.43
CA HIS A 96 12.15 6.41 10.66
C HIS A 96 11.34 5.23 11.19
N LEU A 97 11.82 4.66 12.30
CA LEU A 97 11.03 3.76 13.14
C LEU A 97 9.66 4.42 13.35
N THR A 98 8.68 3.96 12.59
CA THR A 98 7.36 4.55 12.63
C THR A 98 6.75 4.22 13.99
N ASP A 99 6.59 5.20 14.85
CA ASP A 99 5.83 5.05 16.07
C ASP A 99 4.41 4.56 15.72
N LEU A 100 3.89 3.64 16.53
CA LEU A 100 2.55 3.08 16.34
C LEU A 100 1.47 4.18 16.31
N VAL A 101 1.62 5.22 17.13
CA VAL A 101 0.69 6.36 17.16
C VAL A 101 0.66 7.07 15.82
N ASP A 102 1.83 7.34 15.25
CA ASP A 102 1.96 7.99 13.94
C ASP A 102 1.42 7.11 12.80
N LEU A 103 1.67 5.79 12.88
CA LEU A 103 1.11 4.84 11.92
C LEU A 103 -0.42 4.83 11.94
N LEU A 104 -1.02 4.75 13.12
CA LEU A 104 -2.49 4.76 13.25
C LEU A 104 -3.08 6.11 12.82
N ALA A 105 -2.39 7.22 13.07
CA ALA A 105 -2.79 8.53 12.58
C ALA A 105 -2.75 8.58 11.04
N ALA A 106 -1.71 8.03 10.42
CA ALA A 106 -1.59 7.91 8.96
C ALA A 106 -2.69 7.02 8.37
N ALA A 107 -3.02 5.90 9.01
CA ALA A 107 -4.11 5.03 8.57
C ALA A 107 -5.47 5.76 8.59
N ARG A 108 -5.77 6.50 9.65
CA ARG A 108 -6.98 7.33 9.74
C ARG A 108 -7.00 8.44 8.68
N ALA A 109 -5.86 9.08 8.43
CA ALA A 109 -5.73 10.09 7.39
C ALA A 109 -5.99 9.50 6.00
N ALA A 110 -5.46 8.30 5.72
CA ALA A 110 -5.72 7.59 4.48
C ALA A 110 -7.22 7.29 4.29
N VAL A 111 -7.91 6.83 5.34
CA VAL A 111 -9.37 6.61 5.30
C VAL A 111 -10.12 7.88 4.96
N ARG A 112 -9.73 9.02 5.55
CA ARG A 112 -10.35 10.33 5.21
C ARG A 112 -10.14 10.72 3.75
N VAL A 113 -8.94 10.48 3.21
CA VAL A 113 -8.65 10.71 1.78
C VAL A 113 -9.53 9.83 0.90
N LEU A 114 -9.58 8.52 1.20
CA LEU A 114 -10.38 7.55 0.45
C LEU A 114 -11.86 7.91 0.44
N ARG A 115 -12.41 8.36 1.57
CA ARG A 115 -13.80 8.80 1.66
C ARG A 115 -14.13 9.98 0.75
N ARG A 116 -13.17 10.87 0.54
CA ARG A 116 -13.36 12.07 -0.30
C ARG A 116 -13.07 11.82 -1.78
N ARG A 117 -12.18 10.89 -2.11
CA ARG A 117 -11.59 10.77 -3.45
C ARG A 117 -11.87 9.47 -4.16
N ALA A 118 -11.99 8.36 -3.43
CA ALA A 118 -12.18 7.04 -4.01
C ALA A 118 -13.65 6.65 -4.06
N ASP A 119 -14.00 5.76 -4.99
CA ASP A 119 -15.28 5.10 -4.90
C ASP A 119 -15.30 4.10 -3.72
N PRO A 120 -16.49 3.70 -3.22
CA PRO A 120 -16.59 2.83 -2.05
C PRO A 120 -15.92 1.46 -2.21
N ALA A 121 -15.93 0.88 -3.42
CA ALA A 121 -15.31 -0.41 -3.68
C ALA A 121 -13.79 -0.33 -3.64
N ASP A 122 -13.20 0.68 -4.28
CA ASP A 122 -11.76 0.94 -4.22
C ASP A 122 -11.29 1.29 -2.80
N SER A 123 -12.08 2.08 -2.07
CA SER A 123 -11.80 2.40 -0.66
C SER A 123 -11.77 1.13 0.20
N ALA A 124 -12.76 0.26 0.06
CA ALA A 124 -12.82 -1.01 0.79
C ALA A 124 -11.65 -1.92 0.42
N ALA A 125 -11.37 -2.09 -0.86
CA ALA A 125 -10.28 -2.92 -1.36
C ALA A 125 -8.92 -2.45 -0.84
N TYR A 126 -8.64 -1.15 -0.88
CA TYR A 126 -7.40 -0.58 -0.37
C TYR A 126 -7.22 -0.85 1.13
N ARG A 127 -8.23 -0.59 1.95
CA ARG A 127 -8.17 -0.81 3.39
C ARG A 127 -7.94 -2.28 3.74
N GLN A 128 -8.64 -3.20 3.08
CA GLN A 128 -8.48 -4.65 3.25
C GLN A 128 -7.09 -5.11 2.82
N TRP A 129 -6.59 -4.60 1.70
CA TRP A 129 -5.26 -4.94 1.23
C TRP A 129 -4.18 -4.48 2.21
N VAL A 130 -4.24 -3.25 2.71
CA VAL A 130 -3.28 -2.74 3.70
C VAL A 130 -3.30 -3.58 4.99
N GLU A 131 -4.49 -3.95 5.50
CA GLU A 131 -4.59 -4.84 6.65
C GLU A 131 -3.97 -6.22 6.36
N SER A 132 -4.18 -6.77 5.17
CA SER A 132 -3.66 -8.07 4.78
C SER A 132 -2.13 -8.13 4.82
N VAL A 133 -1.44 -7.03 4.55
CA VAL A 133 0.02 -6.93 4.69
C VAL A 133 0.44 -7.21 6.14
N ALA A 134 -0.18 -6.55 7.11
CA ALA A 134 0.11 -6.76 8.52
C ALA A 134 -0.24 -8.19 8.98
N VAL A 135 -1.39 -8.70 8.56
CA VAL A 135 -1.83 -10.07 8.91
C VAL A 135 -0.84 -11.10 8.41
N ARG A 136 -0.37 -10.99 7.19
CA ARG A 136 0.59 -11.94 6.63
C ARG A 136 1.94 -11.93 7.34
N VAL A 137 2.45 -10.75 7.69
CA VAL A 137 3.67 -10.61 8.49
C VAL A 137 3.48 -11.26 9.86
N CYS A 138 2.38 -11.00 10.53
CA CYS A 138 2.11 -11.55 11.87
C CYS A 138 1.93 -13.07 11.86
N ARG A 139 1.36 -13.64 10.81
CA ARG A 139 1.19 -15.09 10.64
C ARG A 139 2.46 -15.84 10.20
N ALA A 140 3.44 -15.13 9.67
CA ALA A 140 4.73 -15.72 9.30
C ALA A 140 5.65 -16.00 10.50
N ALA A 141 5.20 -15.71 11.73
CA ALA A 141 5.90 -16.06 12.95
C ALA A 141 6.01 -17.59 13.13
N PRO A 142 7.04 -18.10 13.82
CA PRO A 142 7.13 -19.50 14.18
C PRO A 142 5.86 -19.97 14.89
N GLY A 143 5.23 -21.05 14.38
CA GLY A 143 3.95 -21.54 14.90
C GLY A 143 2.71 -21.07 14.14
N GLY A 144 2.82 -20.12 13.23
CA GLY A 144 1.75 -19.69 12.31
C GLY A 144 0.62 -18.88 12.94
N GLU A 145 0.62 -18.69 14.25
CA GLU A 145 -0.38 -17.88 14.95
C GLU A 145 0.21 -16.55 15.47
N PRO A 146 -0.53 -15.43 15.33
CA PRO A 146 -0.13 -14.17 15.90
C PRO A 146 -0.07 -14.22 17.43
N ALA A 147 1.00 -13.69 18.03
CA ALA A 147 1.08 -13.49 19.47
C ALA A 147 -0.03 -12.55 19.98
N PRO A 148 -0.37 -12.57 21.30
CA PRO A 148 -1.38 -11.63 21.84
C PRO A 148 -1.09 -10.16 21.54
N ALA A 149 0.18 -9.75 21.55
CA ALA A 149 0.57 -8.39 21.19
C ALA A 149 0.36 -8.09 19.70
N ASP A 150 0.54 -9.07 18.82
CA ASP A 150 0.24 -8.94 17.40
C ASP A 150 -1.26 -8.79 17.15
N ARG A 151 -2.07 -9.56 17.86
CA ARG A 151 -3.53 -9.42 17.77
C ARG A 151 -3.98 -8.02 18.18
N ARG A 152 -3.43 -7.46 19.27
CA ARG A 152 -3.72 -6.08 19.67
C ARG A 152 -3.29 -5.07 18.62
N PHE A 153 -2.13 -5.27 18.00
CA PHE A 153 -1.67 -4.43 16.88
C PHE A 153 -2.65 -4.49 15.69
N LEU A 154 -3.03 -5.70 15.28
CA LEU A 154 -3.98 -5.90 14.18
C LEU A 154 -5.36 -5.30 14.48
N ASP A 155 -5.85 -5.41 15.72
CA ASP A 155 -7.12 -4.82 16.13
C ASP A 155 -7.08 -3.28 16.07
N ARG A 156 -5.99 -2.68 16.53
CA ARG A 156 -5.81 -1.22 16.44
C ARG A 156 -5.70 -0.74 15.00
N LEU A 157 -4.93 -1.44 14.17
CA LEU A 157 -4.81 -1.13 12.75
C LEU A 157 -6.15 -1.28 12.03
N GLY A 158 -6.86 -2.39 12.23
CA GLY A 158 -8.18 -2.62 11.66
C GLY A 158 -9.21 -1.58 12.09
N GLY A 159 -9.14 -1.12 13.35
CA GLY A 159 -9.95 0.00 13.83
C GLY A 159 -9.60 1.33 13.16
N ALA A 160 -8.31 1.63 12.98
CA ALA A 160 -7.85 2.84 12.30
C ALA A 160 -8.20 2.86 10.80
N LEU A 161 -8.25 1.67 10.18
CA LEU A 161 -8.69 1.48 8.79
C LEU A 161 -10.22 1.35 8.66
N GLU A 162 -10.96 1.40 9.76
CA GLU A 162 -12.42 1.25 9.81
C GLU A 162 -12.91 -0.05 9.15
N LEU A 163 -12.24 -1.14 9.45
CA LEU A 163 -12.63 -2.50 9.05
C LEU A 163 -13.38 -3.26 10.14
N ARG A 164 -13.44 -2.68 11.34
CA ARG A 164 -14.12 -3.21 12.55
C ARG A 164 -14.92 -2.11 13.23
#